data_02bffb9d9e7db581de29cf6845e370e8
#
_entry.id   02bffb9d9e7db581de29cf6845e370e8
#
_cell.length_a   1.000
_cell.length_b   1.000
_cell.length_c   1.000
_cell.angle_alpha   90.00
_cell.angle_beta   90.00
_cell.angle_gamma   90.00
#
_symmetry.space_group_name_H-M   'P 1'
#
loop_
_entity.id
_entity.type
_entity.pdbx_description
1 polymer ?
#
loop_
_entity_poly.entity_id
_entity_poly.type
_entity_poly.pdbx_seq_one_letter_code
_entity_poly.pdbx_strand_id
1 'polypeptide(L)'
;MKKVLIIGGAGFVGRYLAEYLTGECGYEVSITKMKQEVLEYADADILDMDLLAKEEVEQVLAKCAPDYIFHLAAQSSVALSWSNPQLTVDVNIKGTLNLLDVLKEIKYPGRVLLIGSGEEYGYVNPEEVPISEDTVLRPGNIYAATKGCQNMLAAIYARAYQLNLVMVRAFNHVGPRQSPQFVVSDFCKQVVEVEKGLREPVIHVGNLKAKRDFTDVRDVIAAYECLVRQ
;
A
#
# COMPACT_ATOMS: atom_id res chain seq x y z
N MET A 1 24.85 6.12 -1.69
CA MET A 1 23.47 6.24 -2.17
C MET A 1 22.63 5.27 -1.36
N LYS A 2 21.44 5.62 -0.91
CA LYS A 2 20.56 4.72 -0.17
C LYS A 2 19.89 3.74 -1.12
N LYS A 3 19.80 2.48 -0.71
CA LYS A 3 19.12 1.43 -1.44
C LYS A 3 17.70 1.24 -0.90
N VAL A 4 16.75 1.18 -1.78
CA VAL A 4 15.33 1.09 -1.42
C VAL A 4 14.66 -0.08 -2.12
N LEU A 5 13.87 -0.85 -1.38
CA LEU A 5 13.00 -1.88 -1.94
C LEU A 5 11.53 -1.48 -1.80
N ILE A 6 10.81 -1.45 -2.92
CA ILE A 6 9.36 -1.25 -2.96
C ILE A 6 8.69 -2.59 -3.22
N ILE A 7 8.10 -3.18 -2.19
CA ILE A 7 7.35 -4.43 -2.31
C ILE A 7 5.94 -4.12 -2.82
N GLY A 8 5.58 -4.67 -3.99
CA GLY A 8 4.34 -4.35 -4.68
C GLY A 8 4.39 -3.06 -5.49
N GLY A 9 5.55 -2.73 -6.04
CA GLY A 9 5.77 -1.50 -6.79
C GLY A 9 5.07 -1.42 -8.15
N ALA A 10 4.50 -2.51 -8.66
CA ALA A 10 3.69 -2.51 -9.89
C ALA A 10 2.34 -1.77 -9.73
N GLY A 11 1.90 -1.55 -8.49
CA GLY A 11 0.65 -0.86 -8.19
C GLY A 11 0.69 0.65 -8.44
N PHE A 12 -0.50 1.28 -8.33
CA PHE A 12 -0.68 2.73 -8.54
C PHE A 12 0.29 3.59 -7.71
N VAL A 13 0.33 3.38 -6.38
CA VAL A 13 1.21 4.14 -5.48
C VAL A 13 2.67 3.81 -5.70
N GLY A 14 2.98 2.52 -5.95
CA GLY A 14 4.35 2.05 -6.14
C GLY A 14 5.07 2.72 -7.30
N ARG A 15 4.35 2.98 -8.39
CA ARG A 15 4.89 3.69 -9.54
C ARG A 15 5.27 5.13 -9.20
N TYR A 16 4.38 5.88 -8.56
CA TYR A 16 4.68 7.25 -8.13
C TYR A 16 5.84 7.30 -7.14
N LEU A 17 5.85 6.36 -6.19
CA LEU A 17 6.92 6.28 -5.19
C LEU A 17 8.27 6.01 -5.85
N ALA A 18 8.34 5.08 -6.81
CA ALA A 18 9.56 4.79 -7.52
C ALA A 18 10.07 5.99 -8.33
N GLU A 19 9.17 6.67 -9.09
CA GLU A 19 9.49 7.90 -9.82
C GLU A 19 10.07 8.98 -8.89
N TYR A 20 9.46 9.18 -7.74
CA TYR A 20 9.88 10.17 -6.75
C TYR A 20 11.22 9.81 -6.10
N LEU A 21 11.39 8.56 -5.65
CA LEU A 21 12.61 8.14 -4.95
C LEU A 21 13.84 8.13 -5.87
N THR A 22 13.68 7.76 -7.13
CA THR A 22 14.77 7.80 -8.14
C THR A 22 15.08 9.24 -8.55
N GLY A 23 14.08 10.00 -8.96
CA GLY A 23 14.24 11.32 -9.56
C GLY A 23 14.57 12.41 -8.54
N GLU A 24 13.74 12.54 -7.49
CA GLU A 24 13.87 13.65 -6.53
C GLU A 24 14.82 13.32 -5.37
N CYS A 25 14.86 12.05 -4.93
CA CYS A 25 15.67 11.67 -3.77
C CYS A 25 17.03 11.08 -4.15
N GLY A 26 17.21 10.65 -5.40
CA GLY A 26 18.46 10.05 -5.88
C GLY A 26 18.77 8.70 -5.22
N TYR A 27 17.76 7.90 -4.86
CA TYR A 27 17.95 6.57 -4.29
C TYR A 27 18.12 5.51 -5.39
N GLU A 28 18.82 4.43 -5.05
CA GLU A 28 18.87 3.21 -5.85
C GLU A 28 17.63 2.38 -5.54
N VAL A 29 16.70 2.27 -6.49
CA VAL A 29 15.39 1.68 -6.27
C VAL A 29 15.28 0.31 -6.92
N SER A 30 14.85 -0.67 -6.12
CA SER A 30 14.39 -1.97 -6.58
C SER A 30 12.88 -2.10 -6.35
N ILE A 31 12.17 -2.71 -7.29
CA ILE A 31 10.72 -2.88 -7.25
C ILE A 31 10.38 -4.36 -7.34
N THR A 32 9.48 -4.85 -6.51
CA THR A 32 8.93 -6.20 -6.72
C THR A 32 7.58 -6.16 -7.42
N LYS A 33 7.34 -7.18 -8.23
CA LYS A 33 6.07 -7.48 -8.90
C LYS A 33 5.80 -8.97 -8.89
N MET A 34 4.56 -9.36 -9.15
CA MET A 34 4.23 -10.77 -9.43
C MET A 34 4.73 -11.16 -10.82
N LYS A 35 5.09 -12.44 -11.03
CA LYS A 35 5.63 -12.94 -12.32
C LYS A 35 4.74 -12.64 -13.52
N GLN A 36 3.42 -12.67 -13.32
CA GLN A 36 2.43 -12.39 -14.37
C GLN A 36 2.20 -10.90 -14.64
N GLU A 37 2.68 -10.01 -13.79
CA GLU A 37 2.55 -8.57 -14.00
C GLU A 37 3.60 -8.08 -14.98
N VAL A 38 3.20 -7.21 -15.90
CA VAL A 38 4.11 -6.53 -16.81
C VAL A 38 4.36 -5.13 -16.27
N LEU A 39 5.61 -4.84 -16.00
CA LEU A 39 6.06 -3.54 -15.54
C LEU A 39 7.32 -3.16 -16.27
N GLU A 40 7.27 -2.05 -17.01
CA GLU A 40 8.43 -1.44 -17.62
C GLU A 40 8.80 -0.18 -16.84
N TYR A 41 10.02 -0.13 -16.35
CA TYR A 41 10.56 1.00 -15.60
C TYR A 41 12.03 1.17 -15.97
N ALA A 42 12.39 2.36 -16.47
CA ALA A 42 13.74 2.60 -16.98
C ALA A 42 14.80 2.73 -15.88
N ASP A 43 14.40 3.22 -14.70
CA ASP A 43 15.32 3.68 -13.67
C ASP A 43 15.23 2.89 -12.34
N ALA A 44 14.66 1.68 -12.38
CA ALA A 44 14.58 0.80 -11.21
C ALA A 44 14.86 -0.67 -11.59
N ASP A 45 15.47 -1.41 -10.68
CA ASP A 45 15.67 -2.86 -10.82
C ASP A 45 14.35 -3.59 -10.52
N ILE A 46 13.84 -4.35 -11.49
CA ILE A 46 12.55 -5.04 -11.38
C ILE A 46 12.78 -6.50 -11.03
N LEU A 47 12.16 -6.96 -9.97
CA LEU A 47 12.31 -8.30 -9.41
C LEU A 47 10.95 -9.01 -9.31
N ASP A 48 10.91 -10.26 -9.72
CA ASP A 48 9.75 -11.11 -9.44
C ASP A 48 9.78 -11.58 -7.99
N MET A 49 8.64 -11.47 -7.30
CA MET A 49 8.48 -11.95 -5.94
C MET A 49 7.01 -12.25 -5.62
N ASP A 50 6.74 -13.46 -5.18
CA ASP A 50 5.48 -13.79 -4.51
C ASP A 50 5.68 -13.67 -2.99
N LEU A 51 4.95 -12.76 -2.38
CA LEU A 51 5.01 -12.54 -0.92
C LEU A 51 4.56 -13.77 -0.11
N LEU A 52 3.79 -14.68 -0.73
CA LEU A 52 3.37 -15.93 -0.11
C LEU A 52 4.47 -17.02 -0.14
N ALA A 53 5.51 -16.84 -0.95
CA ALA A 53 6.69 -17.71 -1.02
C ALA A 53 7.83 -17.08 -0.19
N LYS A 54 7.98 -17.53 1.06
CA LYS A 54 8.96 -16.97 2.00
C LYS A 54 10.39 -16.99 1.42
N GLU A 55 10.74 -18.03 0.69
CA GLU A 55 12.05 -18.21 0.06
C GLU A 55 12.31 -17.14 -1.01
N GLU A 56 11.28 -16.68 -1.74
CA GLU A 56 11.43 -15.59 -2.71
C GLU A 56 11.67 -14.25 -1.99
N VAL A 57 11.02 -14.03 -0.84
CA VAL A 57 11.26 -12.84 0.01
C VAL A 57 12.71 -12.82 0.50
N GLU A 58 13.23 -13.95 0.98
CA GLU A 58 14.63 -14.09 1.41
C GLU A 58 15.61 -13.77 0.27
N GLN A 59 15.39 -14.35 -0.90
CA GLN A 59 16.24 -14.14 -2.08
C GLN A 59 16.27 -12.68 -2.53
N VAL A 60 15.11 -12.02 -2.55
CA VAL A 60 15.01 -10.61 -2.94
C VAL A 60 15.71 -9.72 -1.92
N LEU A 61 15.49 -9.92 -0.62
CA LEU A 61 16.17 -9.14 0.42
C LEU A 61 17.67 -9.34 0.40
N ALA A 62 18.15 -10.57 0.20
CA ALA A 62 19.57 -10.86 0.07
C ALA A 62 20.20 -10.20 -1.17
N LYS A 63 19.48 -10.17 -2.29
CA LYS A 63 19.94 -9.54 -3.55
C LYS A 63 20.01 -8.03 -3.44
N CYS A 64 18.95 -7.38 -2.92
CA CYS A 64 18.85 -5.92 -2.87
C CYS A 64 19.65 -5.31 -1.72
N ALA A 65 19.74 -6.01 -0.57
CA ALA A 65 20.30 -5.49 0.68
C ALA A 65 19.85 -4.03 0.95
N PRO A 66 18.53 -3.76 1.04
CA PRO A 66 18.02 -2.39 1.09
C PRO A 66 18.28 -1.72 2.43
N ASP A 67 18.46 -0.39 2.42
CA ASP A 67 18.42 0.45 3.64
C ASP A 67 17.00 0.70 4.12
N TYR A 68 16.06 0.83 3.15
CA TYR A 68 14.64 1.10 3.40
C TYR A 68 13.75 0.15 2.62
N ILE A 69 12.65 -0.27 3.24
CA ILE A 69 11.62 -1.10 2.60
C ILE A 69 10.27 -0.38 2.70
N PHE A 70 9.58 -0.26 1.57
CA PHE A 70 8.20 0.19 1.50
C PHE A 70 7.31 -1.01 1.17
N HIS A 71 6.52 -1.47 2.13
CA HIS A 71 5.61 -2.60 1.93
C HIS A 71 4.24 -2.13 1.48
N LEU A 72 4.08 -1.99 0.16
CA LEU A 72 2.83 -1.58 -0.50
C LEU A 72 1.97 -2.77 -0.94
N ALA A 73 2.58 -3.95 -1.07
CA ALA A 73 1.87 -5.14 -1.56
C ALA A 73 0.69 -5.50 -0.66
N ALA A 74 -0.48 -5.52 -1.23
CA ALA A 74 -1.72 -5.94 -0.57
C ALA A 74 -2.81 -6.24 -1.59
N GLN A 75 -3.73 -7.14 -1.23
CA GLN A 75 -5.05 -7.15 -1.85
C GLN A 75 -5.84 -5.98 -1.26
N SER A 76 -6.04 -4.90 -2.04
CA SER A 76 -6.58 -3.61 -1.56
C SER A 76 -8.04 -3.34 -1.93
N SER A 77 -8.68 -4.22 -2.72
CA SER A 77 -10.07 -4.08 -3.11
C SER A 77 -11.01 -4.56 -2.00
N VAL A 78 -11.80 -3.64 -1.44
CA VAL A 78 -12.85 -3.98 -0.47
C VAL A 78 -13.87 -4.95 -1.08
N ALA A 79 -14.28 -4.72 -2.34
CA ALA A 79 -15.23 -5.61 -3.04
C ALA A 79 -14.67 -7.04 -3.18
N LEU A 80 -13.40 -7.17 -3.56
CA LEU A 80 -12.75 -8.49 -3.66
C LEU A 80 -12.61 -9.15 -2.29
N SER A 81 -12.43 -8.40 -1.21
CA SER A 81 -12.34 -8.97 0.14
C SER A 81 -13.65 -9.67 0.56
N TRP A 82 -14.79 -9.22 0.05
CA TRP A 82 -16.07 -9.89 0.28
C TRP A 82 -16.26 -11.14 -0.58
N SER A 83 -15.82 -11.10 -1.85
CA SER A 83 -15.98 -12.23 -2.78
C SER A 83 -14.89 -13.30 -2.62
N ASN A 84 -13.70 -12.93 -2.18
CA ASN A 84 -12.59 -13.85 -1.92
C ASN A 84 -11.84 -13.45 -0.64
N PRO A 85 -12.42 -13.72 0.54
CA PRO A 85 -11.82 -13.36 1.82
C PRO A 85 -10.51 -14.11 2.10
N GLN A 86 -10.38 -15.35 1.66
CA GLN A 86 -9.19 -16.16 1.88
C GLN A 86 -7.97 -15.55 1.18
N LEU A 87 -8.11 -15.16 -0.08
CA LEU A 87 -7.03 -14.45 -0.80
C LEU A 87 -6.61 -13.18 -0.06
N THR A 88 -7.59 -12.41 0.46
CA THR A 88 -7.30 -11.18 1.19
C THR A 88 -6.51 -11.46 2.47
N VAL A 89 -6.88 -12.49 3.22
CA VAL A 89 -6.16 -12.93 4.42
C VAL A 89 -4.76 -13.46 4.07
N ASP A 90 -4.65 -14.32 3.06
CA ASP A 90 -3.36 -14.88 2.65
C ASP A 90 -2.39 -13.76 2.25
N VAL A 91 -2.78 -12.88 1.35
CA VAL A 91 -1.89 -11.81 0.87
C VAL A 91 -1.56 -10.82 1.99
N ASN A 92 -2.56 -10.30 2.69
CA ASN A 92 -2.35 -9.19 3.61
C ASN A 92 -1.78 -9.64 4.97
N ILE A 93 -2.15 -10.81 5.46
CA ILE A 93 -1.68 -11.29 6.77
C ILE A 93 -0.49 -12.24 6.61
N LYS A 94 -0.68 -13.36 5.89
CA LYS A 94 0.38 -14.37 5.74
C LYS A 94 1.57 -13.81 4.96
N GLY A 95 1.31 -13.06 3.87
CA GLY A 95 2.39 -12.39 3.12
C GLY A 95 3.19 -11.42 3.99
N THR A 96 2.50 -10.60 4.82
CA THR A 96 3.20 -9.72 5.77
C THR A 96 3.98 -10.50 6.81
N LEU A 97 3.44 -11.63 7.33
CA LEU A 97 4.17 -12.48 8.27
C LEU A 97 5.44 -13.06 7.65
N ASN A 98 5.40 -13.52 6.39
CA ASN A 98 6.58 -13.99 5.69
C ASN A 98 7.67 -12.91 5.64
N LEU A 99 7.29 -11.68 5.29
CA LEU A 99 8.24 -10.55 5.30
C LEU A 99 8.81 -10.32 6.71
N LEU A 100 7.96 -10.20 7.73
CA LEU A 100 8.38 -9.94 9.10
C LEU A 100 9.28 -11.05 9.67
N ASP A 101 8.99 -12.31 9.34
CA ASP A 101 9.81 -13.45 9.76
C ASP A 101 11.20 -13.40 9.10
N VAL A 102 11.28 -13.11 7.81
CA VAL A 102 12.58 -12.97 7.12
C VAL A 102 13.37 -11.82 7.72
N LEU A 103 12.74 -10.65 7.94
CA LEU A 103 13.40 -9.50 8.55
C LEU A 103 13.96 -9.82 9.95
N LYS A 104 13.20 -10.58 10.75
CA LYS A 104 13.63 -11.08 12.07
C LYS A 104 14.84 -12.02 11.93
N GLU A 105 14.78 -12.98 11.03
CA GLU A 105 15.83 -14.01 10.83
C GLU A 105 17.16 -13.40 10.40
N ILE A 106 17.12 -12.44 9.47
CA ILE A 106 18.32 -11.73 9.01
C ILE A 106 18.75 -10.59 9.95
N LYS A 107 18.01 -10.35 11.04
CA LYS A 107 18.22 -9.20 11.96
C LYS A 107 18.33 -7.88 11.18
N TYR A 108 17.35 -7.66 10.30
CA TYR A 108 17.36 -6.52 9.38
C TYR A 108 17.60 -5.19 10.10
N PRO A 109 18.67 -4.44 9.74
CA PRO A 109 19.05 -3.21 10.45
C PRO A 109 18.35 -1.96 9.92
N GLY A 110 17.73 -2.05 8.73
CA GLY A 110 17.10 -0.93 8.04
C GLY A 110 15.72 -0.61 8.58
N ARG A 111 15.05 0.37 7.96
CA ARG A 111 13.70 0.77 8.34
C ARG A 111 12.68 0.27 7.32
N VAL A 112 11.52 -0.15 7.82
CA VAL A 112 10.41 -0.64 7.01
C VAL A 112 9.18 0.21 7.25
N LEU A 113 8.58 0.72 6.19
CA LEU A 113 7.26 1.34 6.21
C LEU A 113 6.21 0.32 5.76
N LEU A 114 5.25 0.02 6.65
CA LEU A 114 4.10 -0.83 6.34
C LEU A 114 2.87 0.04 6.12
N ILE A 115 2.20 -0.18 4.99
CA ILE A 115 1.04 0.62 4.62
C ILE A 115 -0.22 -0.08 5.12
N GLY A 116 -0.81 0.51 6.16
CA GLY A 116 -2.15 0.21 6.65
C GLY A 116 -3.22 0.97 5.89
N SER A 117 -4.35 1.22 6.52
CA SER A 117 -5.48 1.90 5.89
C SER A 117 -6.31 2.69 6.90
N GLY A 118 -6.82 3.84 6.51
CA GLY A 118 -7.85 4.57 7.26
C GLY A 118 -9.14 3.76 7.46
N GLU A 119 -9.40 2.75 6.62
CA GLU A 119 -10.53 1.82 6.79
C GLU A 119 -10.44 0.99 8.10
N GLU A 120 -9.25 0.90 8.72
CA GLU A 120 -9.08 0.24 10.03
C GLU A 120 -9.90 0.88 11.13
N TYR A 121 -10.10 2.21 11.06
CA TYR A 121 -10.95 2.95 12.02
C TYR A 121 -12.43 2.60 11.87
N GLY A 122 -12.87 2.22 10.65
CA GLY A 122 -14.23 1.79 10.36
C GLY A 122 -15.26 2.86 10.70
N TYR A 123 -16.22 2.53 11.57
CA TYR A 123 -17.20 3.51 12.03
C TYR A 123 -16.59 4.40 13.10
N VAL A 124 -16.56 5.70 12.82
CA VAL A 124 -16.05 6.74 13.71
C VAL A 124 -17.21 7.62 14.16
N ASN A 125 -17.35 7.85 15.46
CA ASN A 125 -18.37 8.76 15.99
C ASN A 125 -18.00 10.21 15.67
N PRO A 126 -18.98 11.13 15.54
CA PRO A 126 -18.70 12.54 15.23
C PRO A 126 -17.76 13.21 16.23
N GLU A 127 -17.79 12.83 17.49
CA GLU A 127 -16.94 13.35 18.57
C GLU A 127 -15.50 12.83 18.53
N GLU A 128 -15.23 11.80 17.74
CA GLU A 128 -13.89 11.25 17.53
C GLU A 128 -13.16 11.90 16.31
N VAL A 129 -13.77 12.92 15.69
CA VAL A 129 -13.18 13.66 14.58
C VAL A 129 -12.60 14.99 15.10
N PRO A 130 -11.35 15.34 14.73
CA PRO A 130 -10.45 14.63 13.81
C PRO A 130 -9.91 13.32 14.37
N ILE A 131 -9.78 12.30 13.50
CA ILE A 131 -9.28 10.98 13.85
C ILE A 131 -7.81 11.08 14.25
N SER A 132 -7.45 10.49 15.38
CA SER A 132 -6.06 10.34 15.83
C SER A 132 -5.60 8.89 15.73
N GLU A 133 -4.31 8.65 15.90
CA GLU A 133 -3.72 7.32 15.90
C GLU A 133 -4.23 6.45 17.06
N ASP A 134 -4.69 7.06 18.15
CA ASP A 134 -5.23 6.39 19.34
C ASP A 134 -6.72 6.07 19.22
N THR A 135 -7.39 6.52 18.14
CA THR A 135 -8.80 6.22 17.91
C THR A 135 -9.02 4.71 17.80
N VAL A 136 -10.04 4.20 18.49
CA VAL A 136 -10.35 2.76 18.55
C VAL A 136 -10.65 2.22 17.15
N LEU A 137 -10.01 1.12 16.79
CA LEU A 137 -10.24 0.45 15.52
C LEU A 137 -11.55 -0.35 15.54
N ARG A 138 -12.40 -0.11 14.54
CA ARG A 138 -13.70 -0.78 14.36
C ARG A 138 -13.88 -1.18 12.88
N PRO A 139 -12.99 -2.05 12.34
CA PRO A 139 -12.99 -2.38 10.93
C PRO A 139 -14.37 -2.90 10.46
N GLY A 140 -14.90 -2.28 9.41
CA GLY A 140 -16.23 -2.58 8.88
C GLY A 140 -16.26 -3.60 7.75
N ASN A 141 -15.10 -4.07 7.30
CA ASN A 141 -14.98 -5.05 6.22
C ASN A 141 -13.72 -5.91 6.40
N ILE A 142 -13.64 -7.00 5.60
CA ILE A 142 -12.55 -7.98 5.72
C ILE A 142 -11.18 -7.36 5.38
N TYR A 143 -11.12 -6.52 4.34
CA TYR A 143 -9.88 -5.80 4.00
C TYR A 143 -9.38 -4.96 5.18
N ALA A 144 -10.26 -4.14 5.77
CA ALA A 144 -9.94 -3.31 6.92
C ALA A 144 -9.44 -4.15 8.12
N ALA A 145 -10.10 -5.28 8.39
CA ALA A 145 -9.69 -6.20 9.45
C ALA A 145 -8.30 -6.78 9.19
N THR A 146 -7.97 -7.15 7.94
CA THR A 146 -6.61 -7.64 7.61
C THR A 146 -5.55 -6.56 7.77
N LYS A 147 -5.86 -5.30 7.45
CA LYS A 147 -4.94 -4.17 7.65
C LYS A 147 -4.70 -3.88 9.13
N GLY A 148 -5.76 -3.90 9.95
CA GLY A 148 -5.61 -3.79 11.41
C GLY A 148 -4.79 -4.93 12.01
N CYS A 149 -5.00 -6.17 11.55
CA CYS A 149 -4.20 -7.33 11.94
C CYS A 149 -2.72 -7.16 11.54
N GLN A 150 -2.44 -6.71 10.30
CA GLN A 150 -1.09 -6.40 9.83
C GLN A 150 -0.37 -5.43 10.78
N ASN A 151 -1.03 -4.34 11.18
CA ASN A 151 -0.46 -3.35 12.09
C ASN A 151 -0.22 -3.91 13.50
N MET A 152 -1.14 -4.73 14.03
CA MET A 152 -0.95 -5.40 15.32
C MET A 152 0.24 -6.36 15.29
N LEU A 153 0.39 -7.16 14.26
CA LEU A 153 1.53 -8.06 14.06
C LEU A 153 2.84 -7.28 13.99
N ALA A 154 2.88 -6.22 13.18
CA ALA A 154 4.06 -5.36 13.05
C ALA A 154 4.46 -4.75 14.40
N ALA A 155 3.52 -4.26 15.20
CA ALA A 155 3.80 -3.73 16.53
C ALA A 155 4.38 -4.78 17.50
N ILE A 156 3.93 -6.04 17.40
CA ILE A 156 4.49 -7.16 18.17
C ILE A 156 5.94 -7.43 17.74
N TYR A 157 6.19 -7.55 16.42
CA TYR A 157 7.53 -7.82 15.89
C TYR A 157 8.52 -6.68 16.20
N ALA A 158 8.08 -5.43 16.08
CA ALA A 158 8.91 -4.27 16.43
C ALA A 158 9.40 -4.35 17.87
N ARG A 159 8.50 -4.66 18.82
CA ARG A 159 8.85 -4.75 20.24
C ARG A 159 9.65 -6.01 20.59
N ALA A 160 9.23 -7.17 20.05
CA ALA A 160 9.84 -8.44 20.43
C ALA A 160 11.23 -8.66 19.81
N TYR A 161 11.43 -8.18 18.58
CA TYR A 161 12.64 -8.44 17.81
C TYR A 161 13.44 -7.17 17.47
N GLN A 162 13.05 -6.02 18.02
CA GLN A 162 13.72 -4.73 17.82
C GLN A 162 13.80 -4.31 16.34
N LEU A 163 12.81 -4.69 15.53
CA LEU A 163 12.73 -4.27 14.14
C LEU A 163 12.29 -2.80 14.07
N ASN A 164 12.94 -2.02 13.21
CA ASN A 164 12.59 -0.63 12.99
C ASN A 164 11.42 -0.53 11.98
N LEU A 165 10.20 -0.65 12.49
CA LEU A 165 8.97 -0.65 11.72
C LEU A 165 8.18 0.63 11.95
N VAL A 166 7.76 1.28 10.87
CA VAL A 166 6.82 2.41 10.88
C VAL A 166 5.52 1.93 10.24
N MET A 167 4.41 2.11 10.92
CA MET A 167 3.07 1.74 10.45
C MET A 167 2.26 2.98 10.18
N VAL A 168 1.69 3.10 9.00
CA VAL A 168 0.82 4.22 8.63
C VAL A 168 -0.60 3.74 8.37
N ARG A 169 -1.60 4.55 8.67
CA ARG A 169 -3.00 4.35 8.31
C ARG A 169 -3.40 5.41 7.29
N ALA A 170 -3.05 5.12 6.04
CA ALA A 170 -3.29 6.04 4.95
C ALA A 170 -4.77 6.09 4.58
N PHE A 171 -5.30 7.30 4.38
CA PHE A 171 -6.64 7.52 3.85
C PHE A 171 -6.67 7.38 2.32
N ASN A 172 -7.74 7.79 1.66
CA ASN A 172 -7.91 7.52 0.24
C ASN A 172 -6.91 8.34 -0.59
N HIS A 173 -6.13 7.67 -1.41
CA HIS A 173 -5.26 8.34 -2.37
C HIS A 173 -6.00 8.59 -3.68
N VAL A 174 -5.67 9.66 -4.36
CA VAL A 174 -6.19 10.01 -5.66
C VAL A 174 -5.08 10.59 -6.53
N GLY A 175 -5.14 10.31 -7.83
CA GLY A 175 -4.21 10.88 -8.79
C GLY A 175 -4.36 10.27 -10.18
N PRO A 176 -3.72 10.87 -11.20
CA PRO A 176 -3.68 10.32 -12.54
C PRO A 176 -3.22 8.86 -12.56
N ARG A 177 -3.68 8.08 -13.53
CA ARG A 177 -3.38 6.64 -13.70
C ARG A 177 -4.00 5.71 -12.64
N GLN A 178 -4.79 6.22 -11.68
CA GLN A 178 -5.53 5.35 -10.78
C GLN A 178 -6.61 4.57 -11.55
N SER A 179 -6.77 3.29 -11.21
CA SER A 179 -7.77 2.41 -11.87
C SER A 179 -9.19 2.97 -11.77
N PRO A 180 -10.01 2.86 -12.83
CA PRO A 180 -11.43 3.18 -12.79
C PRO A 180 -12.29 2.32 -11.85
N GLN A 181 -11.70 1.36 -11.15
CA GLN A 181 -12.36 0.66 -10.05
C GLN A 181 -12.51 1.54 -8.79
N PHE A 182 -11.82 2.68 -8.75
CA PHE A 182 -11.90 3.66 -7.65
C PHE A 182 -12.76 4.85 -8.06
N VAL A 183 -13.55 5.34 -7.11
CA VAL A 183 -14.66 6.26 -7.33
C VAL A 183 -14.28 7.53 -8.10
N VAL A 184 -13.19 8.20 -7.77
CA VAL A 184 -12.80 9.45 -8.45
C VAL A 184 -12.40 9.17 -9.90
N SER A 185 -11.59 8.14 -10.13
CA SER A 185 -11.19 7.73 -11.48
C SER A 185 -12.35 7.24 -12.32
N ASP A 186 -13.33 6.56 -11.71
CA ASP A 186 -14.56 6.14 -12.39
C ASP A 186 -15.39 7.35 -12.83
N PHE A 187 -15.59 8.33 -11.94
CA PHE A 187 -16.33 9.55 -12.30
C PHE A 187 -15.63 10.31 -13.42
N CYS A 188 -14.30 10.50 -13.35
CA CYS A 188 -13.54 11.13 -14.43
C CYS A 188 -13.70 10.39 -15.76
N LYS A 189 -13.63 9.06 -15.73
CA LYS A 189 -13.83 8.22 -16.91
C LYS A 189 -15.24 8.42 -17.49
N GLN A 190 -16.28 8.34 -16.67
CA GLN A 190 -17.66 8.51 -17.11
C GLN A 190 -17.88 9.89 -17.75
N VAL A 191 -17.36 10.97 -17.13
CA VAL A 191 -17.45 12.33 -17.70
C VAL A 191 -16.80 12.39 -19.08
N VAL A 192 -15.57 11.89 -19.22
CA VAL A 192 -14.85 11.90 -20.52
C VAL A 192 -15.58 11.06 -21.57
N GLU A 193 -16.16 9.91 -21.19
CA GLU A 193 -16.95 9.07 -22.11
C GLU A 193 -18.22 9.79 -22.61
N VAL A 194 -18.91 10.53 -21.74
CA VAL A 194 -20.05 11.38 -22.12
C VAL A 194 -19.61 12.50 -23.05
N GLU A 195 -18.55 13.23 -22.72
CA GLU A 195 -18.03 14.32 -23.56
C GLU A 195 -17.62 13.86 -24.95
N LYS A 196 -17.11 12.63 -25.06
CA LYS A 196 -16.75 12.02 -26.35
C LYS A 196 -17.90 11.35 -27.09
N GLY A 197 -19.11 11.39 -26.55
CA GLY A 197 -20.27 10.73 -27.12
C GLY A 197 -20.22 9.20 -27.11
N LEU A 198 -19.40 8.62 -26.23
CA LEU A 198 -19.22 7.16 -26.11
C LEU A 198 -20.27 6.51 -25.19
N ARG A 199 -21.06 7.32 -24.47
CA ARG A 199 -22.16 6.88 -23.62
C ARG A 199 -23.22 7.97 -23.47
N GLU A 200 -24.41 7.60 -23.03
CA GLU A 200 -25.47 8.52 -22.65
C GLU A 200 -25.00 9.54 -21.58
N PRO A 201 -25.56 10.79 -21.59
CA PRO A 201 -25.14 11.84 -20.66
C PRO A 201 -25.67 11.60 -19.24
N VAL A 202 -25.30 10.44 -18.69
CA VAL A 202 -25.73 10.00 -17.36
C VAL A 202 -24.48 9.51 -16.60
N ILE A 203 -24.27 10.05 -15.40
CA ILE A 203 -23.23 9.61 -14.49
C ILE A 203 -23.84 8.66 -13.45
N HIS A 204 -23.38 7.42 -13.44
CA HIS A 204 -23.76 6.44 -12.44
C HIS A 204 -22.96 6.64 -11.17
N VAL A 205 -23.65 6.80 -10.05
CA VAL A 205 -23.05 7.10 -8.76
C VAL A 205 -23.60 6.18 -7.67
N GLY A 206 -22.79 5.95 -6.62
CA GLY A 206 -23.23 5.28 -5.40
C GLY A 206 -23.81 6.26 -4.39
N ASN A 207 -23.50 6.07 -3.11
CA ASN A 207 -23.95 6.92 -2.01
C ASN A 207 -23.19 8.26 -1.99
N LEU A 208 -23.77 9.31 -2.52
CA LEU A 208 -23.19 10.67 -2.53
C LEU A 208 -23.13 11.34 -1.14
N LYS A 209 -23.78 10.77 -0.11
CA LYS A 209 -23.71 11.29 1.27
C LYS A 209 -22.47 10.81 2.02
N ALA A 210 -21.75 9.83 1.49
CA ALA A 210 -20.55 9.32 2.11
C ALA A 210 -19.44 10.38 2.08
N LYS A 211 -18.87 10.68 3.23
CA LYS A 211 -17.71 11.57 3.35
C LYS A 211 -16.44 10.72 3.35
N ARG A 212 -15.41 11.18 2.67
CA ARG A 212 -14.10 10.55 2.61
C ARG A 212 -13.02 11.63 2.61
N ASP A 213 -11.89 11.31 3.20
CA ASP A 213 -10.69 12.11 3.12
C ASP A 213 -9.88 11.63 1.89
N PHE A 214 -9.54 12.56 1.00
CA PHE A 214 -8.75 12.29 -0.19
C PHE A 214 -7.47 13.10 -0.17
N THR A 215 -6.35 12.43 -0.40
CA THR A 215 -5.03 13.04 -0.49
C THR A 215 -4.42 12.75 -1.86
N ASP A 216 -3.79 13.75 -2.46
CA ASP A 216 -3.05 13.52 -3.71
C ASP A 216 -1.93 12.50 -3.48
N VAL A 217 -1.80 11.54 -4.38
CA VAL A 217 -0.79 10.48 -4.26
C VAL A 217 0.63 11.03 -4.19
N ARG A 218 0.89 12.19 -4.78
CA ARG A 218 2.22 12.84 -4.76
C ARG A 218 2.60 13.35 -3.37
N ASP A 219 1.63 13.86 -2.62
CA ASP A 219 1.85 14.27 -1.23
C ASP A 219 2.02 13.06 -0.32
N VAL A 220 1.28 11.98 -0.60
CA VAL A 220 1.38 10.73 0.16
C VAL A 220 2.77 10.10 0.03
N ILE A 221 3.32 9.99 -1.18
CA ILE A 221 4.64 9.39 -1.39
C ILE A 221 5.76 10.23 -0.76
N ALA A 222 5.64 11.56 -0.80
CA ALA A 222 6.58 12.44 -0.11
C ALA A 222 6.53 12.25 1.42
N ALA A 223 5.32 12.08 1.99
CA ALA A 223 5.17 11.74 3.39
C ALA A 223 5.77 10.37 3.74
N TYR A 224 5.61 9.37 2.88
CA TYR A 224 6.20 8.04 3.08
C TYR A 224 7.73 8.09 3.13
N GLU A 225 8.36 8.84 2.21
CA GLU A 225 9.82 9.04 2.22
C GLU A 225 10.26 9.75 3.52
N CYS A 226 9.57 10.80 3.90
CA CYS A 226 9.88 11.52 5.13
C CYS A 226 9.85 10.60 6.36
N LEU A 227 8.87 9.70 6.45
CA LEU A 227 8.72 8.75 7.57
C LEU A 227 9.82 7.69 7.64
N VAL A 228 10.34 7.22 6.51
CA VAL A 228 11.44 6.23 6.54
C VAL A 228 12.80 6.86 6.80
N ARG A 229 12.94 8.15 6.54
CA ARG A 229 14.20 8.87 6.70
C ARG A 229 14.45 9.34 8.15
N GLN A 230 13.37 9.60 8.91
CA GLN A 230 13.46 10.03 10.33
C GLN A 230 13.93 8.90 11.24
#